data_0687b2bc5f69da359ded7f9ccbf0cbd1
#
_entry.id   0687b2bc5f69da359ded7f9ccbf0cbd1
#
_cell.length_a   1.000
_cell.length_b   1.000
_cell.length_c   1.000
_cell.angle_alpha   90.00
_cell.angle_beta   90.00
_cell.angle_gamma   90.00
#
_symmetry.space_group_name_H-M   'P 1'
#
loop_
_entity.id
_entity.type
_entity.pdbx_description
1 polymer ?
#
loop_
_entity_poly.entity_id
_entity_poly.type
_entity_poly.pdbx_seq_one_letter_code
_entity_poly.pdbx_strand_id
1 'polypeptide(L)'
;LSLNHASFDDYHRALAYFERYPGRKVVLWNESPAVESFVEEMASAGLHTGEPGKGRACWLAIGQVLAEERAAYIAFQDADVVNFSRAMLARLVLPAVEPTVDYDFVKAYYARVSDRLHGRVTRLLLTPLLAAFTRLIGQDPYIRYLSSFRYALSGEFAIKSDLAERMRLPCDWGLEIVTLFE
;
A
#
# COMPACT_ATOMS: atom_id res chain seq x y z
N LEU A 1 11.20 -4.18 -4.04
CA LEU A 1 11.43 -2.97 -3.25
C LEU A 1 11.22 -1.75 -4.13
N SER A 2 10.41 -0.79 -3.70
CA SER A 2 10.29 0.54 -4.31
C SER A 2 11.06 1.55 -3.46
N LEU A 3 12.00 2.25 -4.08
CA LEU A 3 12.79 3.32 -3.46
C LEU A 3 12.23 4.66 -3.92
N ASN A 4 11.96 5.54 -2.96
CA ASN A 4 11.45 6.89 -3.19
C ASN A 4 12.35 7.89 -2.45
N HIS A 5 12.65 9.04 -3.06
CA HIS A 5 13.61 10.03 -2.57
C HIS A 5 15.01 9.45 -2.33
N ALA A 6 15.44 8.54 -3.21
CA ALA A 6 16.71 7.84 -3.10
C ALA A 6 17.74 8.37 -4.11
N SER A 7 18.98 8.50 -3.67
CA SER A 7 20.10 8.81 -4.56
C SER A 7 20.54 7.57 -5.35
N PHE A 8 21.38 7.79 -6.37
CA PHE A 8 22.03 6.72 -7.11
C PHE A 8 22.81 5.77 -6.17
N ASP A 9 23.50 6.31 -5.18
CA ASP A 9 24.24 5.51 -4.20
C ASP A 9 23.30 4.69 -3.30
N ASP A 10 22.15 5.24 -2.92
CA ASP A 10 21.13 4.50 -2.16
C ASP A 10 20.59 3.31 -2.96
N TYR A 11 20.35 3.51 -4.25
CA TYR A 11 19.91 2.46 -5.15
C TYR A 11 20.95 1.33 -5.22
N HIS A 12 22.23 1.65 -5.43
CA HIS A 12 23.29 0.64 -5.46
C HIS A 12 23.49 -0.08 -4.14
N ARG A 13 23.36 0.62 -3.01
CA ARG A 13 23.39 0.00 -1.69
C ARG A 13 22.21 -0.97 -1.50
N ALA A 14 21.02 -0.61 -1.96
CA ALA A 14 19.87 -1.49 -1.91
C ALA A 14 20.05 -2.73 -2.78
N LEU A 15 20.53 -2.59 -4.02
CA LEU A 15 20.85 -3.72 -4.89
C LEU A 15 21.82 -4.69 -4.20
N ALA A 16 22.96 -4.19 -3.72
CA ALA A 16 23.97 -5.00 -3.05
C ALA A 16 23.43 -5.67 -1.76
N TYR A 17 22.56 -4.98 -1.01
CA TYR A 17 21.92 -5.55 0.16
C TYR A 17 21.02 -6.74 -0.19
N PHE A 18 20.20 -6.61 -1.23
CA PHE A 18 19.23 -7.64 -1.60
C PHE A 18 19.85 -8.78 -2.42
N GLU A 19 21.03 -8.61 -3.00
CA GLU A 19 21.73 -9.64 -3.79
C GLU A 19 21.96 -10.92 -2.98
N ARG A 20 22.22 -10.81 -1.71
CA ARG A 20 22.47 -11.95 -0.78
C ARG A 20 21.22 -12.79 -0.45
N TYR A 21 20.02 -12.31 -0.75
CA TYR A 21 18.81 -13.07 -0.48
C TYR A 21 18.41 -13.92 -1.68
N PRO A 22 17.96 -15.16 -1.48
CA PRO A 22 17.51 -16.01 -2.58
C PRO A 22 16.18 -15.51 -3.17
N GLY A 23 15.91 -15.93 -4.40
CA GLY A 23 14.68 -15.65 -5.09
C GLY A 23 14.73 -14.41 -5.98
N ARG A 24 13.62 -14.20 -6.70
CA ARG A 24 13.46 -13.05 -7.59
C ARG A 24 13.31 -11.77 -6.77
N LYS A 25 13.98 -10.75 -7.21
CA LYS A 25 13.94 -9.43 -6.60
C LYS A 25 14.07 -8.35 -7.66
N VAL A 26 13.33 -7.29 -7.47
CA VAL A 26 13.41 -6.06 -8.26
C VAL A 26 13.56 -4.90 -7.29
N VAL A 27 14.49 -4.02 -7.54
CA VAL A 27 14.62 -2.73 -6.86
C VAL A 27 14.21 -1.67 -7.86
N LEU A 28 13.05 -1.09 -7.65
CA LEU A 28 12.51 0.00 -8.45
C LEU A 28 13.00 1.33 -7.86
N TRP A 29 13.82 2.04 -8.60
CA TRP A 29 14.28 3.37 -8.21
C TRP A 29 13.42 4.43 -8.92
N ASN A 30 12.56 5.09 -8.16
CA ASN A 30 11.52 5.97 -8.69
C ASN A 30 12.08 7.27 -9.33
N GLU A 31 13.30 7.66 -8.95
CA GLU A 31 14.02 8.81 -9.52
C GLU A 31 15.01 8.38 -10.61
N SER A 32 14.93 7.15 -11.12
CA SER A 32 15.77 6.74 -12.24
C SER A 32 15.35 7.43 -13.53
N PRO A 33 16.30 7.74 -14.44
CA PRO A 33 15.95 8.37 -15.73
C PRO A 33 14.91 7.59 -16.54
N ALA A 34 14.93 6.26 -16.44
CA ALA A 34 13.95 5.40 -17.11
C ALA A 34 12.53 5.57 -16.54
N VAL A 35 12.40 5.65 -15.22
CA VAL A 35 11.09 5.87 -14.57
C VAL A 35 10.60 7.30 -14.79
N GLU A 36 11.49 8.28 -14.74
CA GLU A 36 11.14 9.68 -15.05
C GLU A 36 10.63 9.81 -16.48
N SER A 37 11.34 9.26 -17.46
CA SER A 37 10.90 9.24 -18.86
C SER A 37 9.55 8.55 -19.06
N PHE A 38 9.31 7.42 -18.37
CA PHE A 38 8.02 6.74 -18.40
C PHE A 38 6.90 7.60 -17.81
N VAL A 39 7.14 8.27 -16.70
CA VAL A 39 6.16 9.18 -16.06
C VAL A 39 5.85 10.36 -16.97
N GLU A 40 6.84 10.94 -17.65
CA GLU A 40 6.65 12.03 -18.62
C GLU A 40 5.84 11.56 -19.84
N GLU A 41 6.07 10.35 -20.34
CA GLU A 41 5.29 9.76 -21.42
C GLU A 41 3.83 9.60 -21.02
N MET A 42 3.55 9.06 -19.82
CA MET A 42 2.20 8.92 -19.28
C MET A 42 1.52 10.28 -19.12
N ALA A 43 2.21 11.28 -18.58
CA ALA A 43 1.68 12.64 -18.45
C ALA A 43 1.36 13.25 -19.81
N SER A 44 2.23 13.05 -20.81
CA SER A 44 2.02 13.51 -22.19
C SER A 44 0.82 12.84 -22.86
N ALA A 45 0.51 11.60 -22.46
CA ALA A 45 -0.69 10.88 -22.88
C ALA A 45 -1.96 11.32 -22.13
N GLY A 46 -1.86 12.32 -21.25
CA GLY A 46 -2.99 12.90 -20.50
C GLY A 46 -3.35 12.15 -19.22
N LEU A 47 -2.49 11.25 -18.75
CA LEU A 47 -2.68 10.57 -17.47
C LEU A 47 -2.16 11.42 -16.32
N HIS A 48 -2.91 11.49 -15.22
CA HIS A 48 -2.46 12.14 -14.00
C HIS A 48 -1.45 11.25 -13.28
N THR A 49 -0.19 11.67 -13.22
CA THR A 49 0.91 10.91 -12.62
C THR A 49 1.26 11.36 -11.20
N GLY A 50 0.64 12.44 -10.72
CA GLY A 50 0.85 13.01 -9.39
C GLY A 50 2.27 13.50 -9.12
N GLU A 51 2.50 13.93 -7.89
CA GLU A 51 3.81 14.33 -7.41
C GLU A 51 4.62 13.13 -6.90
N PRO A 52 5.97 13.22 -6.86
CA PRO A 52 6.79 12.19 -6.23
C PRO A 52 6.37 11.94 -4.78
N GLY A 53 5.95 10.71 -4.47
CA GLY A 53 5.46 10.36 -3.15
C GLY A 53 5.07 8.89 -3.03
N LYS A 54 4.54 8.50 -1.87
CA LYS A 54 4.15 7.12 -1.58
C LYS A 54 3.11 6.60 -2.57
N GLY A 55 2.11 7.41 -2.92
CA GLY A 55 1.05 7.02 -3.84
C GLY A 55 1.61 6.64 -5.22
N ARG A 56 2.40 7.53 -5.84
CA ARG A 56 3.05 7.25 -7.13
C ARG A 56 4.02 6.06 -7.05
N ALA A 57 4.79 5.94 -5.96
CA ALA A 57 5.71 4.81 -5.77
C ALA A 57 4.95 3.46 -5.68
N CYS A 58 3.81 3.42 -5.00
CA CYS A 58 2.95 2.24 -4.95
C CYS A 58 2.32 1.93 -6.31
N TRP A 59 1.84 2.95 -7.02
CA TRP A 59 1.28 2.80 -8.36
C TRP A 59 2.30 2.21 -9.34
N LEU A 60 3.52 2.74 -9.38
CA LEU A 60 4.61 2.21 -10.20
C LEU A 60 4.97 0.76 -9.81
N ALA A 61 5.03 0.46 -8.51
CA ALA A 61 5.33 -0.88 -8.03
C ALA A 61 4.22 -1.89 -8.40
N ILE A 62 2.95 -1.50 -8.31
CA ILE A 62 1.82 -2.33 -8.77
C ILE A 62 1.93 -2.56 -10.27
N GLY A 63 2.13 -1.52 -11.07
CA GLY A 63 2.30 -1.63 -12.51
C GLY A 63 3.42 -2.60 -12.89
N GLN A 64 4.58 -2.50 -12.21
CA GLN A 64 5.70 -3.43 -12.42
C GLN A 64 5.33 -4.88 -12.11
N VAL A 65 4.57 -5.13 -11.03
CA VAL A 65 4.15 -6.50 -10.67
C VAL A 65 3.11 -7.04 -11.64
N LEU A 66 2.14 -6.21 -12.04
CA LEU A 66 1.08 -6.60 -12.99
C LEU A 66 1.65 -6.89 -14.38
N ALA A 67 2.61 -6.09 -14.85
CA ALA A 67 3.27 -6.31 -16.14
C ALA A 67 4.03 -7.65 -16.21
N GLU A 68 4.33 -8.27 -15.09
CA GLU A 68 4.97 -9.58 -15.03
C GLU A 68 3.97 -10.75 -15.14
N GLU A 69 2.67 -10.51 -14.97
CA GLU A 69 1.55 -11.49 -15.06
C GLU A 69 1.76 -12.77 -14.24
N ARG A 70 2.45 -12.68 -13.10
CA ARG A 70 2.86 -13.86 -12.30
C ARG A 70 2.29 -13.86 -10.88
N ALA A 71 1.80 -12.73 -10.41
CA ALA A 71 1.30 -12.59 -9.05
C ALA A 71 -0.22 -12.69 -9.02
N ALA A 72 -0.77 -13.58 -8.21
CA ALA A 72 -2.20 -13.61 -7.91
C ALA A 72 -2.58 -12.52 -6.88
N TYR A 73 -1.66 -12.20 -5.98
CA TYR A 73 -1.83 -11.20 -4.92
C TYR A 73 -0.57 -10.33 -4.79
N ILE A 74 -0.78 -9.09 -4.41
CA ILE A 74 0.27 -8.11 -4.14
C ILE A 74 0.16 -7.71 -2.67
N ALA A 75 1.24 -7.82 -1.89
CA ALA A 75 1.29 -7.38 -0.51
C ALA A 75 2.27 -6.22 -0.35
N PHE A 76 1.81 -5.16 0.31
CA PHE A 76 2.63 -4.01 0.66
C PHE A 76 3.03 -4.08 2.14
N GLN A 77 4.32 -3.84 2.37
CA GLN A 77 4.91 -3.81 3.70
C GLN A 77 5.77 -2.55 3.82
N ASP A 78 5.56 -1.76 4.86
CA ASP A 78 6.40 -0.60 5.12
C ASP A 78 7.85 -1.06 5.42
N ALA A 79 8.83 -0.43 4.78
CA ALA A 79 10.24 -0.84 4.86
C ALA A 79 10.93 -0.40 6.17
N ASP A 80 10.31 0.49 6.95
CA ASP A 80 10.82 1.02 8.21
C ASP A 80 10.37 0.23 9.46
N VAL A 81 9.74 -0.92 9.27
CA VAL A 81 9.32 -1.80 10.36
C VAL A 81 10.54 -2.50 10.98
N VAL A 82 11.00 -2.00 12.13
CA VAL A 82 12.22 -2.45 12.81
C VAL A 82 12.15 -3.92 13.26
N ASN A 83 10.98 -4.36 13.71
CA ASN A 83 10.74 -5.71 14.22
C ASN A 83 10.01 -6.61 13.23
N PHE A 84 10.22 -6.37 11.93
CA PHE A 84 9.62 -7.18 10.87
C PHE A 84 9.93 -8.67 11.04
N SER A 85 8.93 -9.49 10.80
CA SER A 85 9.08 -10.94 10.75
C SER A 85 8.26 -11.55 9.62
N ARG A 86 8.67 -12.70 9.13
CA ARG A 86 7.90 -13.47 8.13
C ARG A 86 6.47 -13.79 8.59
N ALA A 87 6.27 -13.93 9.89
CA ALA A 87 4.96 -14.19 10.47
C ALA A 87 4.01 -12.98 10.30
N MET A 88 4.52 -11.74 10.29
CA MET A 88 3.72 -10.55 10.01
C MET A 88 3.20 -10.57 8.57
N LEU A 89 4.07 -10.82 7.60
CA LEU A 89 3.69 -10.95 6.20
C LEU A 89 2.72 -12.13 5.99
N ALA A 90 3.01 -13.28 6.58
CA ALA A 90 2.13 -14.46 6.48
C ALA A 90 0.72 -14.17 7.01
N ARG A 91 0.60 -13.48 8.15
CA ARG A 91 -0.70 -13.08 8.72
C ARG A 91 -1.45 -12.08 7.85
N LEU A 92 -0.73 -11.19 7.17
CA LEU A 92 -1.33 -10.23 6.24
C LEU A 92 -1.89 -10.94 5.00
N VAL A 93 -1.14 -11.88 4.45
CA VAL A 93 -1.48 -12.54 3.17
C VAL A 93 -2.46 -13.70 3.36
N LEU A 94 -2.41 -14.40 4.50
CA LEU A 94 -3.21 -15.61 4.75
C LEU A 94 -4.71 -15.41 4.46
N PRO A 95 -5.40 -14.34 4.91
CA PRO A 95 -6.82 -14.18 4.64
C PRO A 95 -7.16 -14.00 3.15
N ALA A 96 -6.20 -13.56 2.36
CA ALA A 96 -6.37 -13.37 0.93
C ALA A 96 -6.15 -14.67 0.13
N VAL A 97 -5.21 -15.53 0.58
CA VAL A 97 -4.81 -16.74 -0.17
C VAL A 97 -5.47 -18.02 0.34
N GLU A 98 -6.10 -17.99 1.51
CA GLU A 98 -6.80 -19.15 2.08
C GLU A 98 -8.15 -19.34 1.38
N PRO A 99 -8.36 -20.44 0.63
CA PRO A 99 -9.57 -20.61 -0.20
C PRO A 99 -10.90 -20.57 0.57
N THR A 100 -10.88 -20.85 1.87
CA THR A 100 -12.08 -20.81 2.72
C THR A 100 -12.44 -19.42 3.20
N VAL A 101 -11.51 -18.45 3.08
CA VAL A 101 -11.66 -17.05 3.50
C VAL A 101 -11.76 -16.14 2.29
N ASP A 102 -10.82 -16.23 1.35
CA ASP A 102 -10.78 -15.63 0.00
C ASP A 102 -11.16 -14.13 -0.03
N TYR A 103 -10.46 -13.33 0.76
CA TYR A 103 -10.63 -11.88 0.72
C TYR A 103 -9.81 -11.26 -0.42
N ASP A 104 -10.45 -10.43 -1.23
CA ASP A 104 -9.78 -9.67 -2.31
C ASP A 104 -8.88 -8.56 -1.77
N PHE A 105 -9.18 -8.05 -0.56
CA PHE A 105 -8.43 -6.95 0.08
C PHE A 105 -8.30 -7.15 1.59
N VAL A 106 -7.08 -7.05 2.11
CA VAL A 106 -6.75 -7.23 3.53
C VAL A 106 -5.87 -6.07 3.99
N LYS A 107 -6.19 -5.46 5.13
CA LYS A 107 -5.35 -4.44 5.78
C LYS A 107 -4.73 -4.96 7.08
N ALA A 108 -3.46 -4.66 7.28
CA ALA A 108 -2.76 -5.02 8.50
C ALA A 108 -3.26 -4.21 9.70
N TYR A 109 -3.28 -4.85 10.85
CA TYR A 109 -3.47 -4.20 12.14
C TYR A 109 -2.41 -4.67 13.13
N TYR A 110 -1.69 -3.72 13.71
CA TYR A 110 -0.68 -4.00 14.73
C TYR A 110 -0.95 -3.20 15.99
N ALA A 111 -0.81 -3.84 17.14
CA ALA A 111 -0.69 -3.14 18.41
C ALA A 111 0.71 -2.52 18.49
N ARG A 112 0.81 -1.21 18.32
CA ARG A 112 2.07 -0.47 18.52
C ARG A 112 2.21 -0.16 19.99
N VAL A 113 3.07 -0.91 20.68
CA VAL A 113 3.35 -0.70 22.11
C VAL A 113 4.67 0.05 22.24
N SER A 114 4.61 1.28 22.70
CA SER A 114 5.77 2.10 23.10
C SER A 114 5.35 3.01 24.26
N ASP A 115 6.23 3.90 24.67
CA ASP A 115 5.99 4.98 25.63
C ASP A 115 4.92 6.00 25.17
N ARG A 116 4.50 5.94 23.91
CA ARG A 116 3.55 6.87 23.28
C ARG A 116 2.32 6.15 22.76
N LEU A 117 1.19 6.85 22.82
CA LEU A 117 -0.06 6.41 22.20
C LEU A 117 -0.02 6.63 20.67
N HIS A 118 0.06 5.53 19.92
CA HIS A 118 0.02 5.52 18.47
C HIS A 118 -1.42 5.55 17.92
N GLY A 119 -1.57 5.83 16.61
CA GLY A 119 -2.88 5.82 15.93
C GLY A 119 -3.78 7.01 16.30
N ARG A 120 -3.18 8.18 16.57
CA ARG A 120 -3.93 9.40 16.92
C ARG A 120 -4.97 9.78 15.89
N VAL A 121 -4.63 9.71 14.59
CA VAL A 121 -5.58 10.07 13.51
C VAL A 121 -6.77 9.13 13.52
N THR A 122 -6.56 7.83 13.61
CA THR A 122 -7.68 6.86 13.70
C THR A 122 -8.56 7.12 14.91
N ARG A 123 -7.97 7.30 16.10
CA ARG A 123 -8.73 7.42 17.36
C ARG A 123 -9.37 8.79 17.55
N LEU A 124 -8.70 9.87 17.14
CA LEU A 124 -9.14 11.25 17.43
C LEU A 124 -9.90 11.88 16.26
N LEU A 125 -9.78 11.35 15.06
CA LEU A 125 -10.46 11.88 13.89
C LEU A 125 -11.35 10.82 13.23
N LEU A 126 -10.78 9.76 12.66
CA LEU A 126 -11.54 8.83 11.81
C LEU A 126 -12.67 8.14 12.58
N THR A 127 -12.38 7.52 13.71
CA THR A 127 -13.40 6.81 14.52
C THR A 127 -14.52 7.74 15.01
N PRO A 128 -14.24 8.91 15.61
CA PRO A 128 -15.29 9.86 15.99
C PRO A 128 -16.07 10.40 14.78
N LEU A 129 -15.41 10.63 13.64
CA LEU A 129 -16.06 11.11 12.43
C LEU A 129 -17.05 10.08 11.88
N LEU A 130 -16.66 8.81 11.77
CA LEU A 130 -17.55 7.74 11.33
C LEU A 130 -18.74 7.57 12.30
N ALA A 131 -18.50 7.68 13.62
CA ALA A 131 -19.57 7.66 14.61
C ALA A 131 -20.52 8.86 14.46
N ALA A 132 -20.01 10.05 14.15
CA ALA A 132 -20.82 11.23 13.88
C ALA A 132 -21.67 11.05 12.61
N PHE A 133 -21.09 10.55 11.53
CA PHE A 133 -21.86 10.24 10.31
C PHE A 133 -22.94 9.21 10.56
N THR A 134 -22.66 8.13 11.29
CA THR A 134 -23.69 7.15 11.68
C THR A 134 -24.87 7.80 12.42
N ARG A 135 -24.61 8.79 13.27
CA ARG A 135 -25.68 9.52 13.99
C ARG A 135 -26.46 10.46 13.09
N LEU A 136 -25.80 11.08 12.11
CA LEU A 136 -26.43 12.08 11.25
C LEU A 136 -27.24 11.47 10.11
N ILE A 137 -26.72 10.43 9.45
CA ILE A 137 -27.34 9.83 8.27
C ILE A 137 -27.84 8.40 8.48
N GLY A 138 -27.66 7.85 9.69
CA GLY A 138 -28.14 6.50 10.04
C GLY A 138 -27.16 5.40 9.65
N GLN A 139 -27.69 4.17 9.53
CA GLN A 139 -26.93 2.95 9.20
C GLN A 139 -26.64 2.85 7.70
N ASP A 140 -25.71 3.65 7.23
CA ASP A 140 -25.22 3.57 5.85
C ASP A 140 -24.28 2.36 5.68
N PRO A 141 -24.46 1.50 4.66
CA PRO A 141 -23.62 0.33 4.42
C PRO A 141 -22.14 0.65 4.27
N TYR A 142 -21.83 1.78 3.65
CA TYR A 142 -20.47 2.21 3.39
C TYR A 142 -19.76 2.70 4.67
N ILE A 143 -20.45 3.48 5.51
CA ILE A 143 -19.95 3.88 6.83
C ILE A 143 -19.70 2.65 7.69
N ARG A 144 -20.59 1.65 7.63
CA ARG A 144 -20.45 0.39 8.33
C ARG A 144 -19.23 -0.40 7.84
N TYR A 145 -19.01 -0.44 6.52
CA TYR A 145 -17.82 -1.04 5.91
C TYR A 145 -16.55 -0.37 6.41
N LEU A 146 -16.42 0.95 6.30
CA LEU A 146 -15.24 1.69 6.80
C LEU A 146 -15.00 1.47 8.30
N SER A 147 -16.07 1.38 9.10
CA SER A 147 -16.01 1.14 10.53
C SER A 147 -15.60 -0.28 10.90
N SER A 148 -15.66 -1.24 9.97
CA SER A 148 -15.25 -2.63 10.19
C SER A 148 -13.74 -2.80 10.26
N PHE A 149 -12.97 -1.89 9.66
CA PHE A 149 -11.52 -1.93 9.71
C PHE A 149 -10.99 -1.45 11.06
N ARG A 150 -10.26 -2.30 11.75
CA ARG A 150 -9.59 -1.94 13.01
C ARG A 150 -8.58 -0.81 12.85
N TYR A 151 -7.93 -0.74 11.69
CA TYR A 151 -6.99 0.30 11.32
C TYR A 151 -7.09 0.62 9.82
N ALA A 152 -8.12 1.35 9.44
CA ALA A 152 -8.41 1.75 8.07
C ALA A 152 -7.24 2.49 7.39
N LEU A 153 -6.45 3.23 8.17
CA LEU A 153 -5.29 4.01 7.71
C LEU A 153 -3.98 3.22 7.69
N SER A 154 -4.03 1.88 7.74
CA SER A 154 -2.82 1.08 7.57
C SER A 154 -2.25 1.22 6.16
N GLY A 155 -0.95 1.51 6.05
CA GLY A 155 -0.20 1.50 4.79
C GLY A 155 0.21 0.10 4.34
N GLU A 156 0.01 -0.89 5.19
CA GLU A 156 0.32 -2.29 4.90
C GLU A 156 -0.96 -3.04 4.56
N PHE A 157 -1.03 -3.59 3.36
CA PHE A 157 -2.19 -4.29 2.86
C PHE A 157 -1.81 -5.39 1.88
N ALA A 158 -2.71 -6.34 1.65
CA ALA A 158 -2.64 -7.30 0.57
C ALA A 158 -3.88 -7.14 -0.32
N ILE A 159 -3.68 -7.24 -1.62
CA ILE A 159 -4.72 -7.05 -2.62
C ILE A 159 -4.59 -8.09 -3.73
N LYS A 160 -5.69 -8.57 -4.22
CA LYS A 160 -5.74 -9.44 -5.40
C LYS A 160 -5.31 -8.67 -6.65
N SER A 161 -4.53 -9.28 -7.53
CA SER A 161 -3.94 -8.59 -8.67
C SER A 161 -4.99 -8.05 -9.64
N ASP A 162 -6.06 -8.80 -9.91
CA ASP A 162 -7.16 -8.37 -10.76
C ASP A 162 -7.98 -7.19 -10.17
N LEU A 163 -8.04 -7.08 -8.84
CA LEU A 163 -8.60 -5.91 -8.17
C LEU A 163 -7.65 -4.73 -8.28
N ALA A 164 -6.36 -4.93 -8.04
CA ALA A 164 -5.33 -3.87 -8.14
C ALA A 164 -5.26 -3.26 -9.54
N GLU A 165 -5.45 -4.07 -10.59
CA GLU A 165 -5.47 -3.62 -11.99
C GLU A 165 -6.64 -2.66 -12.28
N ARG A 166 -7.80 -2.87 -11.64
CA ARG A 166 -9.01 -2.08 -11.84
C ARG A 166 -9.10 -0.84 -10.96
N MET A 167 -8.32 -0.80 -9.87
CA MET A 167 -8.38 0.30 -8.91
C MET A 167 -7.74 1.59 -9.46
N ARG A 168 -8.38 2.71 -9.14
CA ARG A 168 -7.83 4.05 -9.35
C ARG A 168 -7.07 4.49 -8.11
N LEU A 169 -5.77 4.29 -8.13
CA LEU A 169 -4.91 4.65 -6.99
C LEU A 169 -4.57 6.14 -7.03
N PRO A 170 -4.68 6.85 -5.91
CA PRO A 170 -4.21 8.21 -5.84
C PRO A 170 -2.68 8.23 -5.95
N CYS A 171 -2.15 9.02 -6.86
CA CYS A 171 -0.71 9.19 -6.99
C CYS A 171 -0.12 10.06 -5.86
N ASP A 172 -0.97 10.84 -5.18
CA ASP A 172 -0.61 11.75 -4.10
C ASP A 172 -0.87 11.12 -2.72
N TRP A 173 -1.21 11.97 -1.73
CA TRP A 173 -1.57 11.56 -0.39
C TRP A 173 -2.98 10.92 -0.34
N GLY A 174 -3.17 10.03 0.61
CA GLY A 174 -4.46 9.40 0.86
C GLY A 174 -4.60 7.98 0.35
N LEU A 175 -3.52 7.37 -0.14
CA LEU A 175 -3.51 5.98 -0.60
C LEU A 175 -4.23 5.04 0.37
N GLU A 176 -3.95 5.19 1.67
CA GLU A 176 -4.46 4.31 2.72
C GLU A 176 -5.99 4.35 2.87
N ILE A 177 -6.59 5.50 2.60
CA ILE A 177 -8.04 5.65 2.72
C ILE A 177 -8.73 5.46 1.37
N VAL A 178 -8.17 5.97 0.28
CA VAL A 178 -8.78 5.86 -1.05
C VAL A 178 -8.88 4.41 -1.51
N THR A 179 -7.89 3.56 -1.19
CA THR A 179 -7.97 2.11 -1.44
C THR A 179 -9.16 1.40 -0.76
N LEU A 180 -9.89 2.08 0.12
CA LEU A 180 -11.13 1.57 0.72
C LEU A 180 -12.39 2.12 0.04
N PHE A 181 -12.24 3.11 -0.86
CA PHE A 181 -13.35 3.73 -1.58
C PHE A 181 -13.57 3.12 -2.97
N GLU A 182 -12.55 2.55 -3.54
CA GLU A 182 -12.60 1.89 -4.85
C GLU A 182 -13.03 0.42 -4.74
#